data_6ed6f0c15ed54605472c608d0b8ba2aa
#
_entry.id   6ed6f0c15ed54605472c608d0b8ba2aa
#
_cell.length_a   1.000
_cell.length_b   1.000
_cell.length_c   1.000
_cell.angle_alpha   90.00
_cell.angle_beta   90.00
_cell.angle_gamma   90.00
#
_symmetry.space_group_name_H-M   'P 1'
#
loop_
_entity.id
_entity.type
_entity.pdbx_description
1 polymer ?
#
loop_
_entity_poly.entity_id
_entity_poly.type
_entity_poly.pdbx_seq_one_letter_code
_entity_poly.pdbx_strand_id
1 'polypeptide(L)'
;MLGVLLNLIVCFTSDLGLDTQVKMAVDEDGALPWGDLRPETAGESDPADGGQRVVLPLYDLSEVAIKAMAFLTFAGMVACVYRWGGVRSAAILSLSPAFIFSIGRGYEEVYLAVFCAVAFILFTGVLSEKNRILQSFGGALAFMMMPYAKGFTDGTGILVGATILTVFVTLWNEIEQRGEEKTSWMSKPHIVGVVVFVSVSLCMILLGILEYSSTFSIMIESPVRYSTALVFSVLDVVIIFTLIGMVSWPFIGPMLHGLSSVTDTKTAQMTGFIVGILTALVFYVAALWTYEASIWNANWPGVIWTMGNNGRYATMLFIPFVLFLQQLRLHTEVPTYDAPLSKAKVMGLTLLLLLPLSILASLHGQTMWTDDAASEMNLENGDEFLFVSENTLGMHWLYTFYAPLDAEEKGITGHWRSIDSTWESDLDSTLSQVTTLVVSPDVTLTPKGWIVESSGEVNLLNGGGEWRVLTRS
;
A
#
# COMPACT_ATOMS: atom_id res chain seq x y z
N MET A 1 14.91 19.64 3.49
CA MET A 1 14.06 20.34 4.46
C MET A 1 12.68 20.67 3.92
N LEU A 2 12.54 21.34 2.77
CA LEU A 2 11.21 21.68 2.22
C LEU A 2 10.28 20.47 2.07
N GLY A 3 10.75 19.37 1.48
CA GLY A 3 9.95 18.14 1.31
C GLY A 3 9.55 17.49 2.65
N VAL A 4 10.43 17.51 3.65
CA VAL A 4 10.10 16.99 5.00
C VAL A 4 9.05 17.89 5.67
N LEU A 5 9.16 19.22 5.53
CA LEU A 5 8.16 20.14 6.05
C LEU A 5 6.81 19.97 5.35
N LEU A 6 6.80 19.77 4.03
CA LEU A 6 5.58 19.48 3.29
C LEU A 6 4.90 18.20 3.82
N ASN A 7 5.68 17.12 3.99
CA ASN A 7 5.15 15.87 4.56
C ASN A 7 4.63 16.05 5.99
N LEU A 8 5.28 16.88 6.81
CA LEU A 8 4.80 17.19 8.15
C LEU A 8 3.44 17.89 8.10
N ILE A 9 3.30 18.91 7.26
CA ILE A 9 2.05 19.64 7.11
C ILE A 9 0.96 18.70 6.61
N VAL A 10 1.18 18.01 5.50
CA VAL A 10 0.18 17.10 4.91
C VAL A 10 -0.20 15.99 5.88
N CYS A 11 0.76 15.41 6.61
CA CYS A 11 0.51 14.36 7.58
C CYS A 11 -0.51 14.77 8.66
N PHE A 12 -0.43 15.99 9.15
CA PHE A 12 -1.30 16.46 10.23
C PHE A 12 -2.51 17.31 9.75
N THR A 13 -2.65 17.52 8.45
CA THR A 13 -3.82 18.22 7.86
C THR A 13 -4.70 17.31 7.00
N SER A 14 -4.27 16.12 6.65
CA SER A 14 -5.10 15.13 5.93
C SER A 14 -5.74 14.16 6.91
N ASP A 15 -6.94 13.69 6.57
CA ASP A 15 -7.60 12.63 7.30
C ASP A 15 -6.94 11.27 7.03
N LEU A 16 -7.19 10.31 7.90
CA LEU A 16 -6.75 8.93 7.69
C LEU A 16 -7.42 8.34 6.44
N GLY A 17 -6.69 7.50 5.73
CA GLY A 17 -7.22 6.87 4.53
C GLY A 17 -8.23 5.76 4.82
N LEU A 18 -9.03 5.40 3.81
CA LEU A 18 -10.09 4.40 3.92
C LEU A 18 -9.62 3.09 4.55
N ASP A 19 -8.51 2.52 4.06
CA ASP A 19 -7.95 1.28 4.61
C ASP A 19 -7.53 1.42 6.08
N THR A 20 -7.08 2.61 6.49
CA THR A 20 -6.66 2.88 7.87
C THR A 20 -7.86 2.98 8.79
N GLN A 21 -8.93 3.64 8.35
CA GLN A 21 -10.19 3.71 9.09
C GLN A 21 -10.78 2.31 9.35
N VAL A 22 -10.79 1.45 8.32
CA VAL A 22 -11.22 0.04 8.49
C VAL A 22 -10.34 -0.69 9.51
N LYS A 23 -9.01 -0.50 9.46
CA LYS A 23 -8.08 -1.18 10.38
C LYS A 23 -8.21 -0.72 11.82
N MET A 24 -8.52 0.56 12.04
CA MET A 24 -8.76 1.11 13.38
C MET A 24 -10.07 0.63 13.99
N ALA A 25 -11.04 0.24 13.17
CA ALA A 25 -12.33 -0.27 13.62
C ALA A 25 -12.30 -1.77 13.95
N VAL A 26 -11.21 -2.49 13.64
CA VAL A 26 -11.05 -3.92 13.96
C VAL A 26 -10.93 -4.09 15.47
N ASP A 27 -11.74 -4.96 16.07
CA ASP A 27 -11.72 -5.25 17.49
C ASP A 27 -10.54 -6.17 17.92
N GLU A 28 -10.43 -6.47 19.21
CA GLU A 28 -9.38 -7.32 19.78
C GLU A 28 -9.38 -8.75 19.21
N ASP A 29 -10.54 -9.24 18.76
CA ASP A 29 -10.71 -10.56 18.16
C ASP A 29 -10.43 -10.55 16.65
N GLY A 30 -10.15 -9.40 16.08
CA GLY A 30 -9.88 -9.22 14.64
C GLY A 30 -11.16 -9.12 13.79
N ALA A 31 -12.33 -8.86 14.41
CA ALA A 31 -13.60 -8.69 13.71
C ALA A 31 -13.91 -7.22 13.42
N LEU A 32 -14.77 -6.98 12.44
CA LEU A 32 -15.30 -5.67 12.10
C LEU A 32 -16.71 -5.51 12.68
N PRO A 33 -17.01 -4.43 13.41
CA PRO A 33 -18.28 -4.26 14.11
C PRO A 33 -19.48 -4.05 13.16
N TRP A 34 -19.25 -3.52 11.97
CA TRP A 34 -20.31 -3.16 11.00
C TRP A 34 -20.37 -4.07 9.76
N GLY A 35 -19.78 -5.24 9.82
CA GLY A 35 -19.77 -6.21 8.76
C GLY A 35 -18.40 -6.49 8.18
N ASP A 36 -18.36 -7.35 7.19
CA ASP A 36 -17.14 -7.80 6.53
C ASP A 36 -17.04 -7.25 5.10
N LEU A 37 -15.81 -7.14 4.61
CA LEU A 37 -15.51 -6.75 3.24
C LEU A 37 -15.52 -7.93 2.25
N ARG A 38 -16.02 -9.10 2.65
CA ARG A 38 -16.12 -10.26 1.76
C ARG A 38 -17.15 -10.03 0.65
N PRO A 39 -16.95 -10.63 -0.54
CA PRO A 39 -17.87 -10.48 -1.67
C PRO A 39 -19.32 -10.86 -1.35
N GLU A 40 -19.52 -11.89 -0.55
CA GLU A 40 -20.83 -12.40 -0.13
C GLU A 40 -21.59 -11.43 0.79
N THR A 41 -20.88 -10.54 1.47
CA THR A 41 -21.46 -9.53 2.36
C THR A 41 -21.37 -8.11 1.80
N ALA A 42 -20.83 -7.93 0.61
CA ALA A 42 -20.57 -6.63 0.01
C ALA A 42 -21.85 -5.78 -0.24
N GLY A 43 -23.03 -6.35 -0.19
CA GLY A 43 -24.33 -5.65 -0.28
C GLY A 43 -25.03 -5.46 1.05
N GLU A 44 -24.51 -6.06 2.12
CA GLU A 44 -25.13 -6.11 3.44
C GLU A 44 -24.07 -5.99 4.52
N SER A 45 -24.25 -5.09 5.45
CA SER A 45 -23.42 -5.04 6.65
C SER A 45 -23.98 -6.02 7.68
N ASP A 46 -23.41 -7.21 7.76
CA ASP A 46 -23.72 -8.19 8.78
C ASP A 46 -22.56 -8.29 9.79
N PRO A 47 -22.73 -7.75 11.01
CA PRO A 47 -21.69 -7.80 12.04
C PRO A 47 -21.29 -9.23 12.46
N ALA A 48 -22.21 -10.19 12.29
CA ALA A 48 -22.00 -11.57 12.73
C ALA A 48 -21.01 -12.35 11.84
N ASP A 49 -20.76 -11.88 10.63
CA ASP A 49 -19.96 -12.59 9.63
C ASP A 49 -18.52 -12.05 9.48
N GLY A 50 -18.06 -11.20 10.40
CA GLY A 50 -16.71 -10.65 10.40
C GLY A 50 -15.63 -11.74 10.47
N GLY A 51 -14.87 -11.94 9.41
CA GLY A 51 -13.68 -12.78 9.43
C GLY A 51 -12.57 -12.13 10.27
N GLN A 52 -11.75 -12.96 10.96
CA GLN A 52 -10.60 -12.47 11.71
C GLN A 52 -9.62 -11.74 10.76
N ARG A 53 -9.25 -10.52 11.14
CA ARG A 53 -8.27 -9.69 10.43
C ARG A 53 -7.02 -9.53 11.27
N VAL A 54 -5.88 -9.65 10.62
CA VAL A 54 -4.59 -9.37 11.24
C VAL A 54 -4.20 -7.92 10.87
N VAL A 55 -4.08 -7.08 11.88
CA VAL A 55 -3.65 -5.69 11.71
C VAL A 55 -2.41 -5.41 12.56
N LEU A 56 -1.63 -4.40 12.16
CA LEU A 56 -0.51 -3.97 12.99
C LEU A 56 -1.05 -3.35 14.28
N PRO A 57 -0.43 -3.64 15.45
CA PRO A 57 -0.81 -3.00 16.73
C PRO A 57 -0.72 -1.47 16.73
N LEU A 58 -0.14 -0.91 15.68
CA LEU A 58 -0.10 0.52 15.42
C LEU A 58 -1.51 1.12 15.30
N TYR A 59 -2.47 0.37 14.73
CA TYR A 59 -3.82 0.85 14.45
C TYR A 59 -4.73 0.87 15.68
N ASP A 60 -4.27 0.30 16.81
CA ASP A 60 -4.91 0.44 18.13
C ASP A 60 -4.59 1.80 18.80
N LEU A 61 -3.72 2.60 18.17
CA LEU A 61 -3.33 3.91 18.69
C LEU A 61 -4.26 5.01 18.16
N SER A 62 -4.21 6.16 18.85
CA SER A 62 -4.93 7.34 18.36
C SER A 62 -4.40 7.80 16.98
N GLU A 63 -5.25 8.45 16.19
CA GLU A 63 -4.92 9.02 14.89
C GLU A 63 -3.61 9.83 14.92
N VAL A 64 -3.48 10.72 15.92
CA VAL A 64 -2.27 11.55 16.09
C VAL A 64 -1.02 10.69 16.29
N ALA A 65 -1.12 9.59 17.04
CA ALA A 65 0.00 8.68 17.28
C ALA A 65 0.37 7.90 16.00
N ILE A 66 -0.61 7.42 15.24
CA ILE A 66 -0.39 6.75 13.95
C ILE A 66 0.36 7.68 12.99
N LYS A 67 -0.13 8.91 12.83
CA LYS A 67 0.49 9.93 11.98
C LYS A 67 1.90 10.32 12.45
N ALA A 68 2.08 10.51 13.74
CA ALA A 68 3.39 10.83 14.30
C ALA A 68 4.41 9.71 14.08
N MET A 69 4.03 8.46 14.26
CA MET A 69 4.91 7.31 14.01
C MET A 69 5.25 7.18 12.53
N ALA A 70 4.29 7.34 11.62
CA ALA A 70 4.53 7.33 10.18
C ALA A 70 5.51 8.43 9.77
N PHE A 71 5.28 9.66 10.26
CA PHE A 71 6.17 10.79 9.98
C PHE A 71 7.59 10.60 10.56
N LEU A 72 7.72 10.17 11.81
CA LEU A 72 9.03 9.94 12.42
C LEU A 72 9.82 8.84 11.70
N THR A 73 9.14 7.77 11.32
CA THR A 73 9.74 6.69 10.52
C THR A 73 10.23 7.22 9.17
N PHE A 74 9.41 7.99 8.48
CA PHE A 74 9.78 8.64 7.23
C PHE A 74 10.95 9.61 7.38
N ALA A 75 10.95 10.45 8.41
CA ALA A 75 12.06 11.37 8.69
C ALA A 75 13.38 10.61 8.94
N GLY A 76 13.31 9.49 9.65
CA GLY A 76 14.44 8.56 9.81
C GLY A 76 14.93 8.00 8.48
N MET A 77 14.02 7.57 7.60
CA MET A 77 14.36 7.12 6.23
C MET A 77 15.06 8.21 5.44
N VAL A 78 14.54 9.45 5.46
CA VAL A 78 15.16 10.59 4.76
C VAL A 78 16.56 10.87 5.30
N ALA A 79 16.79 10.77 6.62
CA ALA A 79 18.10 10.94 7.23
C ALA A 79 19.07 9.84 6.78
N CYS A 80 18.66 8.58 6.73
CA CYS A 80 19.47 7.46 6.22
C CYS A 80 19.80 7.66 4.73
N VAL A 81 18.80 8.00 3.92
CA VAL A 81 19.00 8.27 2.49
C VAL A 81 19.92 9.48 2.26
N TYR A 82 19.81 10.52 3.08
CA TYR A 82 20.76 11.64 3.05
C TYR A 82 22.18 11.20 3.33
N ARG A 83 22.35 10.35 4.34
CA ARG A 83 23.67 9.82 4.75
C ARG A 83 24.31 8.93 3.69
N TRP A 84 23.53 8.12 2.98
CA TRP A 84 24.02 7.14 1.99
C TRP A 84 24.03 7.68 0.56
N GLY A 85 22.99 8.39 0.16
CA GLY A 85 22.77 8.86 -1.22
C GLY A 85 22.92 10.35 -1.44
N GLY A 86 23.15 11.12 -0.35
CA GLY A 86 23.34 12.57 -0.40
C GLY A 86 22.05 13.38 -0.59
N VAL A 87 22.20 14.69 -0.69
CA VAL A 87 21.09 15.66 -0.75
C VAL A 87 20.09 15.35 -1.85
N ARG A 88 20.55 14.93 -3.03
CA ARG A 88 19.67 14.67 -4.18
C ARG A 88 18.72 13.49 -3.91
N SER A 89 19.25 12.37 -3.43
CA SER A 89 18.42 11.20 -3.11
C SER A 89 17.43 11.51 -2.00
N ALA A 90 17.85 12.24 -0.97
CA ALA A 90 16.97 12.68 0.11
C ALA A 90 15.89 13.67 -0.39
N ALA A 91 16.20 14.55 -1.33
CA ALA A 91 15.23 15.46 -1.93
C ALA A 91 14.17 14.68 -2.75
N ILE A 92 14.58 13.70 -3.56
CA ILE A 92 13.67 12.86 -4.32
C ILE A 92 12.75 12.07 -3.37
N LEU A 93 13.30 11.44 -2.34
CA LEU A 93 12.50 10.71 -1.35
C LEU A 93 11.50 11.63 -0.65
N SER A 94 11.96 12.80 -0.18
CA SER A 94 11.12 13.74 0.58
C SER A 94 10.05 14.44 -0.26
N LEU A 95 10.16 14.41 -1.58
CA LEU A 95 9.17 14.92 -2.53
C LEU A 95 8.46 13.78 -3.30
N SER A 96 8.59 12.55 -2.85
CA SER A 96 7.90 11.43 -3.48
C SER A 96 6.38 11.55 -3.30
N PRO A 97 5.60 11.63 -4.39
CA PRO A 97 4.13 11.72 -4.30
C PRO A 97 3.51 10.56 -3.54
N ALA A 98 4.07 9.36 -3.70
CA ALA A 98 3.59 8.15 -3.04
C ALA A 98 3.74 8.22 -1.52
N PHE A 99 4.87 8.74 -0.99
CA PHE A 99 5.05 8.91 0.45
C PHE A 99 4.21 10.07 0.99
N ILE A 100 4.11 11.19 0.28
CA ILE A 100 3.23 12.29 0.67
C ILE A 100 1.79 11.80 0.79
N PHE A 101 1.34 11.00 -0.18
CA PHE A 101 0.01 10.39 -0.17
C PHE A 101 -0.18 9.43 1.00
N SER A 102 0.79 8.54 1.26
CA SER A 102 0.65 7.44 2.21
C SER A 102 0.79 7.88 3.67
N ILE A 103 1.73 8.80 3.96
CA ILE A 103 2.06 9.20 5.33
C ILE A 103 0.87 9.88 6.01
N GLY A 104 0.26 10.85 5.34
CA GLY A 104 -0.90 11.57 5.87
C GLY A 104 -2.11 10.68 6.13
N ARG A 105 -2.23 9.61 5.36
CA ARG A 105 -3.34 8.64 5.46
C ARG A 105 -3.08 7.49 6.41
N GLY A 106 -1.90 7.41 7.03
CA GLY A 106 -1.54 6.31 7.94
C GLY A 106 -1.35 4.96 7.25
N TYR A 107 -1.08 4.94 5.94
CA TYR A 107 -0.87 3.71 5.18
C TYR A 107 0.49 3.06 5.48
N GLU A 108 0.61 1.76 5.22
CA GLU A 108 1.76 0.94 5.59
C GLU A 108 3.01 1.15 4.74
N GLU A 109 2.96 1.88 3.63
CA GLU A 109 4.07 1.99 2.66
C GLU A 109 5.38 2.43 3.30
N VAL A 110 5.32 3.27 4.32
CA VAL A 110 6.51 3.71 5.06
C VAL A 110 7.15 2.55 5.80
N TYR A 111 6.34 1.72 6.46
CA TYR A 111 6.80 0.53 7.20
C TYR A 111 7.29 -0.55 6.25
N LEU A 112 6.56 -0.79 5.15
CA LEU A 112 6.99 -1.71 4.08
C LEU A 112 8.36 -1.31 3.52
N ALA A 113 8.59 -0.01 3.32
CA ALA A 113 9.88 0.49 2.85
C ALA A 113 11.01 0.25 3.86
N VAL A 114 10.75 0.40 5.15
CA VAL A 114 11.73 0.09 6.21
C VAL A 114 12.00 -1.40 6.28
N PHE A 115 10.97 -2.25 6.29
CA PHE A 115 11.13 -3.70 6.34
C PHE A 115 11.89 -4.23 5.12
N CYS A 116 11.53 -3.75 3.92
CA CYS A 116 12.24 -4.08 2.69
C CYS A 116 13.71 -3.65 2.74
N ALA A 117 14.00 -2.43 3.23
CA ALA A 117 15.36 -1.93 3.36
C ALA A 117 16.19 -2.75 4.37
N VAL A 118 15.63 -3.12 5.52
CA VAL A 118 16.29 -3.95 6.52
C VAL A 118 16.55 -5.35 5.96
N ALA A 119 15.56 -5.98 5.31
CA ALA A 119 15.74 -7.26 4.66
C ALA A 119 16.84 -7.21 3.60
N PHE A 120 16.84 -6.20 2.74
CA PHE A 120 17.85 -5.97 1.72
C PHE A 120 19.25 -5.84 2.32
N ILE A 121 19.42 -5.00 3.35
CA ILE A 121 20.71 -4.76 4.02
C ILE A 121 21.26 -6.05 4.63
N LEU A 122 20.40 -6.82 5.30
CA LEU A 122 20.80 -8.03 5.99
C LEU A 122 21.08 -9.18 5.03
N PHE A 123 20.26 -9.40 4.01
CA PHE A 123 20.49 -10.45 3.01
C PHE A 123 21.74 -10.19 2.14
N THR A 124 21.98 -8.93 1.78
CA THR A 124 23.13 -8.59 0.93
C THR A 124 24.41 -8.33 1.74
N GLY A 125 24.32 -8.21 3.06
CA GLY A 125 25.46 -7.90 3.93
C GLY A 125 26.16 -6.58 3.59
N VAL A 126 25.42 -5.59 3.02
CA VAL A 126 26.00 -4.34 2.50
C VAL A 126 26.69 -3.49 3.56
N LEU A 127 26.23 -3.59 4.81
CA LEU A 127 26.80 -2.82 5.93
C LEU A 127 27.73 -3.64 6.85
N SER A 128 27.62 -4.97 6.86
CA SER A 128 28.43 -5.85 7.72
C SER A 128 28.39 -7.29 7.21
N GLU A 129 29.51 -8.01 7.32
CA GLU A 129 29.63 -9.42 6.95
C GLU A 129 29.69 -10.36 8.17
N LYS A 130 29.52 -9.84 9.38
CA LYS A 130 29.64 -10.63 10.60
C LYS A 130 28.37 -11.40 10.90
N ASN A 131 28.52 -12.69 11.22
CA ASN A 131 27.46 -13.55 11.74
C ASN A 131 26.30 -13.85 10.73
N ARG A 132 26.62 -14.58 9.67
CA ARG A 132 25.74 -14.87 8.53
C ARG A 132 24.37 -15.45 8.90
N ILE A 133 24.31 -16.38 9.87
CA ILE A 133 23.05 -17.00 10.28
C ILE A 133 22.13 -15.95 10.92
N LEU A 134 22.66 -15.12 11.82
CA LEU A 134 21.88 -14.08 12.46
C LEU A 134 21.41 -13.01 11.47
N GLN A 135 22.24 -12.67 10.48
CA GLN A 135 21.86 -11.75 9.40
C GLN A 135 20.77 -12.35 8.50
N SER A 136 20.88 -13.64 8.15
CA SER A 136 19.86 -14.34 7.36
C SER A 136 18.55 -14.40 8.12
N PHE A 137 18.56 -14.70 9.41
CA PHE A 137 17.36 -14.73 10.25
C PHE A 137 16.73 -13.34 10.40
N GLY A 138 17.53 -12.33 10.72
CA GLY A 138 17.03 -10.95 10.80
C GLY A 138 16.48 -10.43 9.47
N GLY A 139 17.13 -10.77 8.36
CA GLY A 139 16.67 -10.45 7.01
C GLY A 139 15.35 -11.15 6.67
N ALA A 140 15.23 -12.43 7.02
CA ALA A 140 14.03 -13.21 6.83
C ALA A 140 12.86 -12.69 7.70
N LEU A 141 13.15 -12.33 8.96
CA LEU A 141 12.17 -11.73 9.85
C LEU A 141 11.66 -10.39 9.30
N ALA A 142 12.57 -9.50 8.89
CA ALA A 142 12.19 -8.22 8.28
C ALA A 142 11.39 -8.42 6.99
N PHE A 143 11.73 -9.44 6.17
CA PHE A 143 10.97 -9.77 4.97
C PHE A 143 9.55 -10.22 5.29
N MET A 144 9.36 -11.09 6.31
CA MET A 144 8.05 -11.57 6.74
C MET A 144 7.18 -10.50 7.43
N MET A 145 7.78 -9.42 7.91
CA MET A 145 7.03 -8.26 8.40
C MET A 145 6.27 -7.53 7.29
N MET A 146 6.66 -7.68 6.01
CA MET A 146 5.90 -7.05 4.91
C MET A 146 4.53 -7.70 4.70
N PRO A 147 4.38 -9.03 4.51
CA PRO A 147 3.06 -9.65 4.43
C PRO A 147 2.26 -9.50 5.72
N TYR A 148 2.90 -9.46 6.90
CA TYR A 148 2.22 -9.15 8.16
C TYR A 148 1.60 -7.75 8.15
N ALA A 149 2.36 -6.73 7.73
CA ALA A 149 1.85 -5.36 7.64
C ALA A 149 0.65 -5.22 6.68
N LYS A 150 0.54 -6.13 5.72
CA LYS A 150 -0.60 -6.20 4.77
C LYS A 150 -1.73 -7.13 5.24
N GLY A 151 -1.62 -7.72 6.44
CA GLY A 151 -2.64 -8.62 6.97
C GLY A 151 -2.68 -10.02 6.36
N PHE A 152 -1.64 -10.43 5.62
CA PHE A 152 -1.58 -11.74 4.96
C PHE A 152 -1.03 -12.86 5.86
N THR A 153 -0.55 -12.56 7.05
CA THR A 153 -0.01 -13.53 7.99
C THR A 153 -0.07 -13.00 9.41
N ASP A 154 -0.09 -13.89 10.38
CA ASP A 154 -0.02 -13.59 11.81
C ASP A 154 1.40 -13.72 12.38
N GLY A 155 1.55 -13.56 13.69
CA GLY A 155 2.83 -13.70 14.39
C GLY A 155 3.45 -15.09 14.27
N THR A 156 2.63 -16.14 14.20
CA THR A 156 3.10 -17.51 13.99
C THR A 156 3.64 -17.68 12.58
N GLY A 157 2.90 -17.18 11.58
CA GLY A 157 3.34 -17.19 10.18
C GLY A 157 4.63 -16.42 9.95
N ILE A 158 4.86 -15.29 10.66
CA ILE A 158 6.14 -14.57 10.63
C ILE A 158 7.29 -15.48 11.06
N LEU A 159 7.17 -16.15 12.22
CA LEU A 159 8.23 -17.00 12.77
C LEU A 159 8.50 -18.22 11.90
N VAL A 160 7.46 -18.89 11.43
CA VAL A 160 7.56 -20.05 10.53
C VAL A 160 8.20 -19.63 9.20
N GLY A 161 7.70 -18.59 8.57
CA GLY A 161 8.22 -18.09 7.31
C GLY A 161 9.67 -17.61 7.43
N ALA A 162 10.01 -16.87 8.50
CA ALA A 162 11.38 -16.42 8.75
C ALA A 162 12.32 -17.60 8.98
N THR A 163 11.88 -18.65 9.68
CA THR A 163 12.67 -19.87 9.89
C THR A 163 12.95 -20.59 8.56
N ILE A 164 11.91 -20.81 7.76
CA ILE A 164 12.03 -21.45 6.44
C ILE A 164 12.98 -20.66 5.53
N LEU A 165 12.80 -19.36 5.43
CA LEU A 165 13.66 -18.48 4.62
C LEU A 165 15.11 -18.51 5.12
N THR A 166 15.33 -18.51 6.44
CA THR A 166 16.66 -18.59 7.03
C THR A 166 17.36 -19.88 6.66
N VAL A 167 16.66 -21.01 6.79
CA VAL A 167 17.20 -22.33 6.39
C VAL A 167 17.53 -22.31 4.90
N PHE A 168 16.61 -21.83 4.06
CA PHE A 168 16.80 -21.77 2.62
C PHE A 168 18.04 -20.91 2.26
N VAL A 169 18.12 -19.68 2.77
CA VAL A 169 19.26 -18.78 2.49
C VAL A 169 20.57 -19.33 3.02
N THR A 170 20.56 -19.97 4.20
CA THR A 170 21.75 -20.57 4.78
C THR A 170 22.24 -21.77 3.95
N LEU A 171 21.33 -22.68 3.58
CA LEU A 171 21.65 -23.82 2.72
C LEU A 171 22.17 -23.35 1.34
N TRP A 172 21.50 -22.35 0.76
CA TRP A 172 21.94 -21.77 -0.51
C TRP A 172 23.35 -21.22 -0.43
N ASN A 173 23.66 -20.45 0.62
CA ASN A 173 25.00 -19.90 0.85
C ASN A 173 26.05 -21.02 1.06
N GLU A 174 25.70 -22.10 1.76
CA GLU A 174 26.58 -23.25 1.96
C GLU A 174 26.89 -24.00 0.66
N ILE A 175 25.86 -24.22 -0.18
CA ILE A 175 26.02 -24.86 -1.50
C ILE A 175 26.93 -24.00 -2.39
N GLU A 176 26.72 -22.69 -2.38
CA GLU A 176 27.48 -21.74 -3.16
C GLU A 176 28.96 -21.71 -2.76
N GLN A 177 29.23 -21.80 -1.46
CA GLN A 177 30.62 -21.83 -0.94
C GLN A 177 31.36 -23.14 -1.23
N ARG A 178 30.64 -24.27 -1.40
CA ARG A 178 31.22 -25.57 -1.73
C ARG A 178 31.42 -25.74 -3.23
N GLY A 179 30.80 -24.89 -4.05
CA GLY A 179 30.98 -24.91 -5.51
C GLY A 179 32.36 -24.39 -5.89
N GLU A 180 32.97 -24.99 -6.92
CA GLU A 180 34.23 -24.48 -7.48
C GLU A 180 34.02 -23.03 -7.96
N GLU A 181 35.03 -22.16 -7.77
CA GLU A 181 35.00 -20.71 -8.07
C GLU A 181 34.44 -20.32 -9.45
N LYS A 182 34.38 -21.24 -10.39
CA LYS A 182 33.96 -20.97 -11.78
C LYS A 182 32.43 -21.01 -12.02
N THR A 183 31.63 -21.46 -11.07
CA THR A 183 30.17 -21.68 -11.27
C THR A 183 29.29 -21.03 -10.23
N SER A 184 29.77 -20.00 -9.52
CA SER A 184 28.94 -19.28 -8.55
C SER A 184 27.71 -18.67 -9.21
N TRP A 185 26.54 -19.24 -8.92
CA TRP A 185 25.26 -18.77 -9.45
C TRP A 185 24.86 -17.45 -8.81
N MET A 186 25.24 -17.23 -7.54
CA MET A 186 24.95 -15.99 -6.83
C MET A 186 25.72 -14.76 -7.37
N SER A 187 26.76 -14.98 -8.17
CA SER A 187 27.44 -13.90 -8.90
C SER A 187 26.67 -13.47 -10.17
N LYS A 188 25.58 -14.15 -10.51
CA LYS A 188 24.77 -13.87 -11.71
C LYS A 188 23.46 -13.18 -11.31
N PRO A 189 23.33 -11.85 -11.51
CA PRO A 189 22.17 -11.07 -11.04
C PRO A 189 20.84 -11.58 -11.58
N HIS A 190 20.80 -12.09 -12.82
CA HIS A 190 19.59 -12.64 -13.40
C HIS A 190 19.14 -13.93 -12.70
N ILE A 191 20.07 -14.78 -12.26
CA ILE A 191 19.70 -16.01 -11.52
C ILE A 191 19.17 -15.65 -10.15
N VAL A 192 19.82 -14.76 -9.43
CA VAL A 192 19.34 -14.28 -8.12
C VAL A 192 17.96 -13.64 -8.27
N GLY A 193 17.75 -12.80 -9.29
CA GLY A 193 16.46 -12.17 -9.58
C GLY A 193 15.36 -13.20 -9.86
N VAL A 194 15.64 -14.21 -10.66
CA VAL A 194 14.70 -15.30 -10.94
C VAL A 194 14.38 -16.10 -9.67
N VAL A 195 15.37 -16.42 -8.84
CA VAL A 195 15.15 -17.14 -7.58
C VAL A 195 14.28 -16.34 -6.63
N VAL A 196 14.55 -15.04 -6.44
CA VAL A 196 13.73 -14.17 -5.61
C VAL A 196 12.31 -14.08 -6.14
N PHE A 197 12.15 -13.80 -7.44
CA PHE A 197 10.83 -13.72 -8.08
C PHE A 197 10.04 -15.01 -7.95
N VAL A 198 10.65 -16.16 -8.29
CA VAL A 198 9.99 -17.47 -8.21
C VAL A 198 9.60 -17.80 -6.77
N SER A 199 10.48 -17.52 -5.80
CA SER A 199 10.18 -17.75 -4.38
C SER A 199 8.98 -16.95 -3.91
N VAL A 200 8.93 -15.65 -4.22
CA VAL A 200 7.79 -14.78 -3.84
C VAL A 200 6.51 -15.21 -4.57
N SER A 201 6.60 -15.50 -5.87
CA SER A 201 5.45 -15.94 -6.67
C SER A 201 4.87 -17.28 -6.19
N LEU A 202 5.75 -18.24 -5.81
CA LEU A 202 5.31 -19.50 -5.22
C LEU A 202 4.62 -19.29 -3.88
N CYS A 203 5.13 -18.39 -3.04
CA CYS A 203 4.45 -18.03 -1.79
C CYS A 203 3.04 -17.45 -2.06
N MET A 204 2.89 -16.53 -3.02
CA MET A 204 1.58 -15.98 -3.39
C MET A 204 0.63 -17.07 -3.90
N ILE A 205 1.09 -17.95 -4.80
CA ILE A 205 0.29 -19.05 -5.34
C ILE A 205 -0.12 -20.02 -4.23
N LEU A 206 0.79 -20.38 -3.34
CA LEU A 206 0.49 -21.28 -2.22
C LEU A 206 -0.53 -20.66 -1.27
N LEU A 207 -0.42 -19.37 -0.94
CA LEU A 207 -1.40 -18.66 -0.12
C LEU A 207 -2.78 -18.64 -0.79
N GLY A 208 -2.84 -18.52 -2.13
CA GLY A 208 -4.08 -18.64 -2.89
C GLY A 208 -4.67 -20.05 -2.89
N ILE A 209 -3.85 -21.07 -3.17
CA ILE A 209 -4.31 -22.48 -3.20
C ILE A 209 -4.78 -22.97 -1.82
N LEU A 210 -4.13 -22.51 -0.75
CA LEU A 210 -4.47 -22.86 0.62
C LEU A 210 -5.60 -21.99 1.20
N GLU A 211 -6.18 -21.13 0.39
CA GLU A 211 -7.28 -20.23 0.75
C GLU A 211 -6.96 -19.26 1.91
N TYR A 212 -5.67 -19.02 2.17
CA TYR A 212 -5.24 -18.00 3.15
C TYR A 212 -5.38 -16.57 2.64
N SER A 213 -5.53 -16.38 1.32
CA SER A 213 -5.68 -15.05 0.72
C SER A 213 -6.52 -15.11 -0.54
N SER A 214 -7.71 -14.56 -0.49
CA SER A 214 -8.61 -14.39 -1.65
C SER A 214 -7.97 -13.55 -2.76
N THR A 215 -7.13 -12.57 -2.40
CA THR A 215 -6.37 -11.78 -3.38
C THR A 215 -5.50 -12.64 -4.29
N PHE A 216 -4.96 -13.74 -3.77
CA PHE A 216 -4.12 -14.64 -4.56
C PHE A 216 -4.89 -15.78 -5.21
N SER A 217 -6.03 -16.20 -4.64
CA SER A 217 -6.93 -17.18 -5.26
C SER A 217 -7.43 -16.71 -6.62
N ILE A 218 -7.72 -15.41 -6.76
CA ILE A 218 -8.25 -14.81 -7.98
C ILE A 218 -7.33 -14.96 -9.20
N MET A 219 -6.03 -15.16 -8.99
CA MET A 219 -5.07 -15.41 -10.07
C MET A 219 -5.42 -16.68 -10.86
N ILE A 220 -6.02 -17.65 -10.16
CA ILE A 220 -6.41 -18.95 -10.71
C ILE A 220 -7.86 -18.90 -11.19
N GLU A 221 -8.74 -18.25 -10.43
CA GLU A 221 -10.17 -18.16 -10.70
C GLU A 221 -10.51 -17.28 -11.91
N SER A 222 -9.76 -16.18 -12.11
CA SER A 222 -10.01 -15.23 -13.20
C SER A 222 -8.77 -14.96 -14.07
N PRO A 223 -8.19 -15.97 -14.75
CA PRO A 223 -6.91 -15.86 -15.43
C PRO A 223 -6.90 -14.84 -16.58
N VAL A 224 -8.02 -14.62 -17.24
CA VAL A 224 -8.13 -13.64 -18.34
C VAL A 224 -8.07 -12.20 -17.80
N ARG A 225 -8.84 -11.89 -16.75
CA ARG A 225 -8.77 -10.59 -16.07
C ARG A 225 -7.37 -10.35 -15.53
N TYR A 226 -6.82 -11.34 -14.83
CA TYR A 226 -5.48 -11.27 -14.28
C TYR A 226 -4.41 -10.98 -15.34
N SER A 227 -4.45 -11.66 -16.48
CA SER A 227 -3.50 -11.41 -17.59
C SER A 227 -3.62 -10.00 -18.15
N THR A 228 -4.82 -9.44 -18.23
CA THR A 228 -5.04 -8.04 -18.63
C THR A 228 -4.50 -7.08 -17.58
N ALA A 229 -4.81 -7.34 -16.31
CA ALA A 229 -4.28 -6.54 -15.17
C ALA A 229 -2.75 -6.53 -15.14
N LEU A 230 -2.11 -7.65 -15.49
CA LEU A 230 -0.65 -7.77 -15.53
C LEU A 230 0.00 -6.78 -16.49
N VAL A 231 -0.61 -6.54 -17.66
CA VAL A 231 -0.11 -5.55 -18.62
C VAL A 231 -0.17 -4.14 -18.05
N PHE A 232 -1.30 -3.78 -17.44
CA PHE A 232 -1.47 -2.45 -16.82
C PHE A 232 -0.60 -2.27 -15.57
N SER A 233 -0.38 -3.32 -14.79
CA SER A 233 0.48 -3.24 -13.61
C SER A 233 1.96 -3.02 -13.96
N VAL A 234 2.42 -3.49 -15.14
CA VAL A 234 3.76 -3.12 -15.63
C VAL A 234 3.85 -1.61 -15.86
N LEU A 235 2.82 -1.00 -16.49
CA LEU A 235 2.80 0.45 -16.71
C LEU A 235 2.80 1.21 -15.39
N ASP A 236 1.97 0.81 -14.44
CA ASP A 236 1.85 1.45 -13.13
C ASP A 236 3.12 1.28 -12.30
N VAL A 237 3.49 0.05 -11.97
CA VAL A 237 4.62 -0.26 -11.07
C VAL A 237 5.96 0.15 -11.67
N VAL A 238 6.25 -0.26 -12.90
CA VAL A 238 7.58 -0.06 -13.50
C VAL A 238 7.72 1.33 -14.07
N ILE A 239 6.77 1.79 -14.89
CA ILE A 239 6.93 3.05 -15.61
C ILE A 239 6.56 4.24 -14.72
N ILE A 240 5.34 4.26 -14.17
CA ILE A 240 4.87 5.41 -13.41
C ILE A 240 5.61 5.55 -12.08
N PHE A 241 5.59 4.52 -11.24
CA PHE A 241 6.12 4.63 -9.88
C PHE A 241 7.62 4.38 -9.77
N THR A 242 8.22 3.48 -10.58
CA THR A 242 9.66 3.23 -10.50
C THR A 242 10.46 4.21 -11.35
N LEU A 243 10.15 4.39 -12.61
CA LEU A 243 10.95 5.24 -13.51
C LEU A 243 10.65 6.73 -13.35
N ILE A 244 9.37 7.10 -13.29
CA ILE A 244 8.94 8.49 -13.17
C ILE A 244 8.89 8.91 -11.72
N GLY A 245 8.16 8.17 -10.87
CA GLY A 245 7.91 8.52 -9.47
C GLY A 245 9.16 8.55 -8.60
N MET A 246 10.13 7.65 -8.85
CA MET A 246 11.44 7.70 -8.21
C MET A 246 12.42 8.62 -8.94
N VAL A 247 12.03 9.18 -10.08
CA VAL A 247 12.93 9.93 -10.97
C VAL A 247 14.25 9.19 -11.16
N SER A 248 14.13 7.89 -11.41
CA SER A 248 15.27 6.96 -11.46
C SER A 248 15.97 6.95 -12.81
N TRP A 249 15.39 7.57 -13.84
CA TRP A 249 15.97 7.60 -15.18
C TRP A 249 17.45 8.08 -15.21
N PRO A 250 17.93 9.05 -14.36
CA PRO A 250 19.35 9.40 -14.33
C PRO A 250 20.23 8.30 -13.72
N PHE A 251 19.62 7.32 -13.05
CA PHE A 251 20.30 6.16 -12.46
C PHE A 251 20.26 4.94 -13.38
N ILE A 252 19.39 4.91 -14.38
CA ILE A 252 19.21 3.76 -15.29
C ILE A 252 20.49 3.49 -16.08
N GLY A 253 21.14 4.53 -16.62
CA GLY A 253 22.39 4.38 -17.34
C GLY A 253 23.48 3.70 -16.51
N PRO A 254 23.82 4.20 -15.30
CA PRO A 254 24.72 3.53 -14.36
C PRO A 254 24.25 2.13 -13.96
N MET A 255 22.95 1.91 -13.77
CA MET A 255 22.41 0.58 -13.45
C MET A 255 22.60 -0.42 -14.60
N LEU A 256 22.27 -0.04 -15.83
CA LEU A 256 22.45 -0.90 -17.01
C LEU A 256 23.92 -1.21 -17.26
N HIS A 257 24.79 -0.23 -17.08
CA HIS A 257 26.24 -0.44 -17.17
C HIS A 257 26.72 -1.38 -16.05
N GLY A 258 26.26 -1.16 -14.82
CA GLY A 258 26.56 -2.03 -13.69
C GLY A 258 26.09 -3.47 -13.92
N LEU A 259 24.90 -3.68 -14.48
CA LEU A 259 24.36 -4.99 -14.82
C LEU A 259 25.22 -5.74 -15.84
N SER A 260 25.77 -5.03 -16.82
CA SER A 260 26.62 -5.62 -17.86
C SER A 260 28.04 -5.93 -17.39
N SER A 261 28.52 -5.25 -16.34
CA SER A 261 29.88 -5.34 -15.81
C SER A 261 29.98 -5.92 -14.39
N VAL A 262 28.87 -6.47 -13.86
CA VAL A 262 28.85 -7.09 -12.54
C VAL A 262 29.77 -8.32 -12.52
N THR A 263 30.79 -8.24 -11.70
CA THR A 263 31.75 -9.34 -11.48
C THR A 263 31.77 -9.80 -10.02
N ASP A 264 31.10 -9.04 -9.15
CA ASP A 264 31.09 -9.28 -7.71
C ASP A 264 29.73 -9.81 -7.23
N THR A 265 29.75 -10.82 -6.38
CA THR A 265 28.59 -11.53 -5.86
C THR A 265 27.61 -10.59 -5.14
N LYS A 266 28.12 -9.62 -4.37
CA LYS A 266 27.30 -8.70 -3.59
C LYS A 266 26.44 -7.80 -4.48
N THR A 267 27.05 -7.20 -5.50
CA THR A 267 26.33 -6.39 -6.49
C THR A 267 25.29 -7.22 -7.25
N ALA A 268 25.62 -8.49 -7.56
CA ALA A 268 24.69 -9.43 -8.21
C ALA A 268 23.49 -9.72 -7.32
N GLN A 269 23.71 -9.99 -6.03
CA GLN A 269 22.63 -10.21 -5.05
C GLN A 269 21.74 -8.98 -4.89
N MET A 270 22.33 -7.79 -4.77
CA MET A 270 21.58 -6.53 -4.67
C MET A 270 20.71 -6.30 -5.89
N THR A 271 21.27 -6.49 -7.09
CA THR A 271 20.53 -6.37 -8.35
C THR A 271 19.39 -7.38 -8.43
N GLY A 272 19.69 -8.65 -8.13
CA GLY A 272 18.72 -9.73 -8.15
C GLY A 272 17.57 -9.50 -7.19
N PHE A 273 17.85 -9.04 -5.98
CA PHE A 273 16.83 -8.70 -5.01
C PHE A 273 15.88 -7.60 -5.56
N ILE A 274 16.45 -6.48 -6.04
CA ILE A 274 15.66 -5.36 -6.57
C ILE A 274 14.78 -5.80 -7.74
N VAL A 275 15.37 -6.47 -8.73
CA VAL A 275 14.63 -6.92 -9.92
C VAL A 275 13.58 -7.96 -9.55
N GLY A 276 13.92 -8.91 -8.68
CA GLY A 276 12.99 -9.96 -8.23
C GLY A 276 11.79 -9.39 -7.49
N ILE A 277 12.00 -8.48 -6.53
CA ILE A 277 10.91 -7.83 -5.80
C ILE A 277 10.08 -6.95 -6.74
N LEU A 278 10.71 -6.15 -7.62
CA LEU A 278 9.97 -5.31 -8.57
C LEU A 278 9.06 -6.16 -9.48
N THR A 279 9.56 -7.29 -9.96
CA THR A 279 8.77 -8.22 -10.77
C THR A 279 7.62 -8.82 -9.95
N ALA A 280 7.89 -9.25 -8.71
CA ALA A 280 6.85 -9.78 -7.82
C ALA A 280 5.76 -8.74 -7.52
N LEU A 281 6.12 -7.47 -7.36
CA LEU A 281 5.15 -6.37 -7.19
C LEU A 281 4.23 -6.19 -8.40
N VAL A 282 4.74 -6.35 -9.61
CA VAL A 282 3.91 -6.33 -10.83
C VAL A 282 2.83 -7.41 -10.75
N PHE A 283 3.20 -8.63 -10.35
CA PHE A 283 2.26 -9.74 -10.21
C PHE A 283 1.27 -9.51 -9.05
N TYR A 284 1.75 -8.98 -7.93
CA TYR A 284 0.91 -8.65 -6.78
C TYR A 284 -0.15 -7.58 -7.12
N VAL A 285 0.26 -6.48 -7.74
CA VAL A 285 -0.68 -5.40 -8.10
C VAL A 285 -1.72 -5.90 -9.12
N ALA A 286 -1.32 -6.76 -10.06
CA ALA A 286 -2.26 -7.38 -10.98
C ALA A 286 -3.29 -8.26 -10.25
N ALA A 287 -2.86 -9.03 -9.26
CA ALA A 287 -3.76 -9.85 -8.44
C ALA A 287 -4.73 -8.97 -7.63
N LEU A 288 -4.21 -7.91 -6.99
CA LEU A 288 -5.01 -6.96 -6.22
C LEU A 288 -6.10 -6.32 -7.08
N TRP A 289 -5.78 -5.78 -8.25
CA TRP A 289 -6.78 -5.18 -9.13
C TRP A 289 -7.84 -6.18 -9.63
N THR A 290 -7.42 -7.41 -9.90
CA THR A 290 -8.35 -8.46 -10.33
C THR A 290 -9.31 -8.84 -9.20
N TYR A 291 -8.80 -8.93 -7.98
CA TYR A 291 -9.57 -9.20 -6.77
C TYR A 291 -10.57 -8.08 -6.48
N GLU A 292 -10.11 -6.84 -6.43
CA GLU A 292 -10.96 -5.67 -6.20
C GLU A 292 -12.09 -5.55 -7.23
N ALA A 293 -11.77 -5.80 -8.52
CA ALA A 293 -12.79 -5.81 -9.56
C ALA A 293 -13.85 -6.91 -9.35
N SER A 294 -13.48 -8.02 -8.71
CA SER A 294 -14.40 -9.12 -8.41
C SER A 294 -15.30 -8.81 -7.22
N ILE A 295 -14.71 -8.33 -6.11
CA ILE A 295 -15.43 -7.99 -4.89
C ILE A 295 -16.51 -6.94 -5.15
N TRP A 296 -16.11 -5.84 -5.79
CA TRP A 296 -16.98 -4.67 -5.96
C TRP A 296 -17.88 -4.75 -7.19
N ASN A 297 -17.83 -5.90 -7.94
CA ASN A 297 -18.50 -6.01 -9.24
C ASN A 297 -18.22 -4.78 -10.15
N ALA A 298 -17.00 -4.27 -10.04
CA ALA A 298 -16.62 -3.02 -10.68
C ALA A 298 -16.50 -3.16 -12.20
N ASN A 299 -16.74 -2.07 -12.92
CA ASN A 299 -16.64 -2.03 -14.35
C ASN A 299 -15.19 -2.27 -14.82
N TRP A 300 -14.93 -3.41 -15.42
CA TRP A 300 -13.62 -3.78 -15.93
C TRP A 300 -13.42 -3.26 -17.37
N PRO A 301 -12.29 -2.62 -17.73
CA PRO A 301 -11.10 -2.35 -16.89
C PRO A 301 -11.13 -1.00 -16.14
N GLY A 302 -12.27 -0.35 -16.05
CA GLY A 302 -12.44 0.98 -15.44
C GLY A 302 -11.90 1.07 -14.02
N VAL A 303 -12.04 0.00 -13.22
CA VAL A 303 -11.54 -0.08 -11.85
C VAL A 303 -10.04 0.21 -11.73
N ILE A 304 -9.24 -0.07 -12.76
CA ILE A 304 -7.81 0.20 -12.76
C ILE A 304 -7.51 1.70 -12.58
N TRP A 305 -8.36 2.58 -13.11
CA TRP A 305 -8.20 4.02 -12.95
C TRP A 305 -8.52 4.48 -11.52
N THR A 306 -9.51 3.87 -10.90
CA THR A 306 -9.86 4.14 -9.51
C THR A 306 -8.79 3.62 -8.55
N MET A 307 -8.20 2.46 -8.86
CA MET A 307 -7.20 1.76 -8.04
C MET A 307 -5.76 1.96 -8.54
N GLY A 308 -5.54 2.77 -9.55
CA GLY A 308 -4.28 2.90 -10.31
C GLY A 308 -3.09 3.54 -9.58
N ASN A 309 -3.17 3.71 -8.26
CA ASN A 309 -2.06 4.19 -7.43
C ASN A 309 -1.33 3.05 -6.69
N ASN A 310 -1.67 1.79 -6.93
CA ASN A 310 -1.09 0.65 -6.22
C ASN A 310 0.37 0.37 -6.60
N GLY A 311 0.82 0.88 -7.74
CA GLY A 311 2.26 0.89 -8.07
C GLY A 311 3.12 1.63 -7.05
N ARG A 312 2.53 2.45 -6.15
CA ARG A 312 3.21 3.13 -5.05
C ARG A 312 4.00 2.18 -4.13
N TYR A 313 3.63 0.90 -4.08
CA TYR A 313 4.41 -0.13 -3.36
C TYR A 313 5.84 -0.27 -3.88
N ALA A 314 6.12 0.11 -5.13
CA ALA A 314 7.49 0.14 -5.67
C ALA A 314 8.43 1.06 -4.86
N THR A 315 7.88 2.06 -4.15
CA THR A 315 8.66 2.97 -3.31
C THR A 315 9.41 2.28 -2.16
N MET A 316 8.99 1.06 -1.77
CA MET A 316 9.75 0.24 -0.81
C MET A 316 11.17 -0.08 -1.29
N LEU A 317 11.40 -0.06 -2.61
CA LEU A 317 12.72 -0.29 -3.19
C LEU A 317 13.62 0.95 -3.22
N PHE A 318 13.15 2.11 -2.74
CA PHE A 318 13.93 3.35 -2.83
C PHE A 318 15.28 3.26 -2.09
N ILE A 319 15.28 2.77 -0.85
CA ILE A 319 16.53 2.58 -0.08
C ILE A 319 17.41 1.49 -0.70
N PRO A 320 16.90 0.30 -1.07
CA PRO A 320 17.63 -0.67 -1.87
C PRO A 320 18.32 -0.07 -3.10
N PHE A 321 17.64 0.76 -3.89
CA PHE A 321 18.22 1.45 -5.03
C PHE A 321 19.37 2.39 -4.65
N VAL A 322 19.20 3.19 -3.60
CA VAL A 322 20.24 4.12 -3.14
C VAL A 322 21.50 3.37 -2.70
N LEU A 323 21.35 2.29 -1.93
CA LEU A 323 22.46 1.47 -1.47
C LEU A 323 23.13 0.72 -2.63
N PHE A 324 22.37 0.21 -3.57
CA PHE A 324 22.89 -0.40 -4.79
C PHE A 324 23.73 0.57 -5.61
N LEU A 325 23.28 1.80 -5.81
CA LEU A 325 24.06 2.82 -6.51
C LEU A 325 25.32 3.22 -5.76
N GLN A 326 25.28 3.23 -4.43
CA GLN A 326 26.47 3.46 -3.62
C GLN A 326 27.48 2.32 -3.81
N GLN A 327 27.04 1.06 -3.79
CA GLN A 327 27.88 -0.11 -4.02
C GLN A 327 28.54 -0.08 -5.40
N LEU A 328 27.78 0.22 -6.44
CA LEU A 328 28.31 0.37 -7.79
C LEU A 328 29.44 1.41 -7.88
N ARG A 329 29.27 2.57 -7.20
CA ARG A 329 30.31 3.63 -7.20
C ARG A 329 31.59 3.23 -6.48
N LEU A 330 31.53 2.28 -5.55
CA LEU A 330 32.71 1.81 -4.80
C LEU A 330 33.52 0.75 -5.57
N HIS A 331 32.85 -0.04 -6.43
CA HIS A 331 33.45 -1.22 -7.05
C HIS A 331 33.63 -1.10 -8.57
N THR A 332 32.99 -0.16 -9.21
CA THR A 332 33.21 0.12 -10.62
C THR A 332 33.81 1.53 -10.75
N GLU A 333 34.89 1.66 -11.54
CA GLU A 333 35.16 2.92 -12.21
C GLU A 333 33.99 3.15 -13.18
N VAL A 334 32.82 3.51 -12.61
CA VAL A 334 31.71 3.97 -13.42
C VAL A 334 32.30 5.13 -14.20
N PRO A 335 32.44 5.02 -15.54
CA PRO A 335 32.84 6.15 -16.34
C PRO A 335 31.96 7.29 -15.87
N THR A 336 32.55 8.40 -15.48
CA THR A 336 31.80 9.62 -15.21
C THR A 336 30.96 9.80 -16.46
N TYR A 337 29.75 9.27 -16.45
CA TYR A 337 28.83 9.44 -17.54
C TYR A 337 28.67 10.95 -17.59
N ASP A 338 29.34 11.57 -18.54
CA ASP A 338 29.15 12.97 -18.86
C ASP A 338 27.70 13.04 -19.30
N ALA A 339 26.83 13.12 -18.26
CA ALA A 339 25.42 13.22 -18.50
C ALA A 339 25.25 14.44 -19.43
N PRO A 340 24.59 14.30 -20.57
CA PRO A 340 24.48 15.38 -21.56
C PRO A 340 23.87 16.64 -20.96
N LEU A 341 23.40 16.56 -19.73
CA LEU A 341 22.80 17.63 -18.95
C LEU A 341 23.65 17.93 -17.71
N SER A 342 23.91 19.21 -17.46
CA SER A 342 24.55 19.65 -16.22
C SER A 342 23.74 19.19 -14.99
N LYS A 343 24.41 19.02 -13.83
CA LYS A 343 23.74 18.66 -12.56
C LYS A 343 22.55 19.57 -12.23
N ALA A 344 22.63 20.85 -12.56
CA ALA A 344 21.55 21.82 -12.35
C ALA A 344 20.34 21.55 -13.26
N LYS A 345 20.57 21.20 -14.53
CA LYS A 345 19.48 20.85 -15.46
C LYS A 345 18.76 19.56 -15.06
N VAL A 346 19.53 18.55 -14.60
CA VAL A 346 18.95 17.30 -14.08
C VAL A 346 18.14 17.57 -12.82
N MET A 347 18.62 18.40 -11.90
CA MET A 347 17.86 18.78 -10.71
C MET A 347 16.60 19.57 -11.09
N GLY A 348 16.71 20.53 -12.01
CA GLY A 348 15.56 21.29 -12.51
C GLY A 348 14.49 20.39 -13.13
N LEU A 349 14.89 19.40 -13.94
CA LEU A 349 13.96 18.45 -14.53
C LEU A 349 13.32 17.54 -13.47
N THR A 350 14.09 17.08 -12.48
CA THR A 350 13.58 16.31 -11.35
C THR A 350 12.51 17.07 -10.60
N LEU A 351 12.76 18.34 -10.27
CA LEU A 351 11.78 19.19 -9.58
C LEU A 351 10.56 19.47 -10.46
N LEU A 352 10.74 19.70 -11.75
CA LEU A 352 9.65 19.93 -12.70
C LEU A 352 8.69 18.73 -12.78
N LEU A 353 9.21 17.50 -12.65
CA LEU A 353 8.40 16.27 -12.67
C LEU A 353 7.76 15.98 -11.31
N LEU A 354 8.52 16.11 -10.22
CA LEU A 354 8.04 15.74 -8.89
C LEU A 354 7.12 16.76 -8.25
N LEU A 355 7.39 18.05 -8.37
CA LEU A 355 6.62 19.08 -7.68
C LEU A 355 5.13 19.07 -8.03
N PRO A 356 4.70 19.01 -9.31
CA PRO A 356 3.28 18.96 -9.64
C PRO A 356 2.59 17.73 -9.06
N LEU A 357 3.23 16.54 -9.15
CA LEU A 357 2.68 15.30 -8.62
C LEU A 357 2.63 15.33 -7.09
N SER A 358 3.64 15.92 -6.45
CA SER A 358 3.68 16.08 -4.99
C SER A 358 2.58 17.03 -4.50
N ILE A 359 2.33 18.12 -5.22
CA ILE A 359 1.23 19.05 -4.92
C ILE A 359 -0.11 18.33 -5.07
N LEU A 360 -0.33 17.60 -6.16
CA LEU A 360 -1.55 16.83 -6.35
C LEU A 360 -1.74 15.79 -5.24
N ALA A 361 -0.70 15.04 -4.89
CA ALA A 361 -0.76 14.07 -3.80
C ALA A 361 -1.04 14.71 -2.43
N SER A 362 -0.58 15.95 -2.22
CA SER A 362 -0.83 16.69 -0.98
C SER A 362 -2.23 17.30 -0.89
N LEU A 363 -2.87 17.56 -2.01
CA LEU A 363 -4.21 18.16 -2.06
C LEU A 363 -5.33 17.11 -2.18
N HIS A 364 -5.03 15.93 -2.72
CA HIS A 364 -6.01 14.88 -2.90
C HIS A 364 -6.40 14.22 -1.58
N GLY A 365 -7.70 14.19 -1.26
CA GLY A 365 -8.26 13.53 -0.08
C GLY A 365 -7.70 14.07 1.24
N GLN A 366 -7.48 15.39 1.36
CA GLN A 366 -7.06 16.00 2.62
C GLN A 366 -8.12 15.92 3.70
N THR A 367 -9.39 16.08 3.33
CA THR A 367 -10.53 16.01 4.23
C THR A 367 -11.56 15.03 3.69
N MET A 368 -12.07 14.16 4.55
CA MET A 368 -13.16 13.26 4.21
C MET A 368 -14.49 14.01 4.36
N TRP A 369 -15.31 14.00 3.33
CA TRP A 369 -16.65 14.60 3.39
C TRP A 369 -17.55 13.89 4.42
N THR A 370 -17.22 12.68 4.78
CA THR A 370 -17.92 11.87 5.77
C THR A 370 -17.80 12.43 7.18
N ASP A 371 -16.72 13.15 7.51
CA ASP A 371 -16.57 13.83 8.80
C ASP A 371 -17.58 14.98 8.91
N ASP A 372 -17.74 15.75 7.83
CA ASP A 372 -18.75 16.82 7.76
C ASP A 372 -20.16 16.23 7.87
N ALA A 373 -20.43 15.14 7.14
CA ALA A 373 -21.74 14.46 7.20
C ALA A 373 -22.01 13.88 8.60
N ALA A 374 -21.02 13.25 9.24
CA ALA A 374 -21.16 12.71 10.58
C ALA A 374 -21.49 13.79 11.61
N SER A 375 -20.91 14.99 11.48
CA SER A 375 -21.19 16.11 12.37
C SER A 375 -22.62 16.64 12.28
N GLU A 376 -23.30 16.39 11.16
CA GLU A 376 -24.69 16.77 10.91
C GLU A 376 -25.70 15.65 11.27
N MET A 377 -25.22 14.46 11.63
CA MET A 377 -26.06 13.34 12.03
C MET A 377 -26.43 13.47 13.52
N ASN A 378 -27.73 13.58 13.81
CA ASN A 378 -28.24 13.62 15.18
C ASN A 378 -28.56 12.20 15.68
N LEU A 379 -27.51 11.39 15.92
CA LEU A 379 -27.65 10.01 16.40
C LEU A 379 -27.51 9.94 17.92
N GLU A 380 -28.42 9.20 18.56
CA GLU A 380 -28.36 8.85 19.98
C GLU A 380 -27.66 7.50 20.21
N ASN A 381 -27.44 7.15 21.46
CA ASN A 381 -26.80 5.88 21.82
C ASN A 381 -27.69 4.70 21.38
N GLY A 382 -27.10 3.79 20.63
CA GLY A 382 -27.76 2.58 20.11
C GLY A 382 -28.53 2.80 18.79
N ASP A 383 -28.44 3.99 18.20
CA ASP A 383 -29.08 4.26 16.91
C ASP A 383 -28.41 3.50 15.76
N GLU A 384 -29.20 3.30 14.72
CA GLU A 384 -28.75 2.71 13.46
C GLU A 384 -28.91 3.69 12.31
N PHE A 385 -27.94 3.70 11.39
CA PHE A 385 -28.03 4.49 10.16
C PHE A 385 -27.72 3.65 8.91
N LEU A 386 -28.24 4.08 7.78
CA LEU A 386 -27.90 3.48 6.49
C LEU A 386 -27.02 4.44 5.68
N PHE A 387 -25.92 3.92 5.17
CA PHE A 387 -25.08 4.59 4.18
C PHE A 387 -25.31 3.97 2.80
N VAL A 388 -25.60 4.80 1.80
CA VAL A 388 -25.80 4.36 0.40
C VAL A 388 -24.76 5.02 -0.48
N SER A 389 -23.99 4.21 -1.22
CA SER A 389 -22.93 4.67 -2.10
C SER A 389 -22.75 3.74 -3.31
N GLU A 390 -21.84 4.12 -4.22
CA GLU A 390 -21.36 3.20 -5.26
C GLU A 390 -20.80 1.90 -4.66
N ASN A 391 -20.71 0.86 -5.50
CA ASN A 391 -20.15 -0.43 -5.11
C ASN A 391 -18.66 -0.36 -4.71
N THR A 392 -17.90 0.46 -5.43
CA THR A 392 -16.45 0.48 -5.25
C THR A 392 -16.06 1.10 -3.91
N LEU A 393 -15.45 0.29 -3.05
CA LEU A 393 -15.01 0.69 -1.71
C LEU A 393 -16.15 1.15 -0.77
N GLY A 394 -17.40 0.82 -1.06
CA GLY A 394 -18.56 1.28 -0.26
C GLY A 394 -18.43 0.93 1.22
N MET A 395 -18.01 -0.30 1.54
CA MET A 395 -17.77 -0.70 2.93
C MET A 395 -16.60 0.07 3.59
N HIS A 396 -15.54 0.39 2.83
CA HIS A 396 -14.45 1.24 3.37
C HIS A 396 -14.95 2.64 3.68
N TRP A 397 -15.81 3.20 2.84
CA TRP A 397 -16.45 4.49 3.09
C TRP A 397 -17.36 4.45 4.30
N LEU A 398 -18.10 3.37 4.55
CA LEU A 398 -18.91 3.21 5.76
C LEU A 398 -18.05 3.38 7.02
N TYR A 399 -16.85 2.78 7.06
CA TYR A 399 -15.97 2.87 8.23
C TYR A 399 -15.37 4.25 8.48
N THR A 400 -15.46 5.19 7.53
CA THR A 400 -15.06 6.57 7.80
C THR A 400 -16.01 7.30 8.75
N PHE A 401 -17.20 6.80 8.98
CA PHE A 401 -18.14 7.31 9.99
C PHE A 401 -17.86 6.78 11.40
N TYR A 402 -17.07 5.69 11.54
CA TYR A 402 -16.94 4.97 12.81
C TYR A 402 -16.35 5.87 13.92
N ALA A 403 -15.19 6.47 13.66
CA ALA A 403 -14.53 7.34 14.63
C ALA A 403 -15.24 8.70 14.84
N PRO A 404 -15.67 9.43 13.79
CA PRO A 404 -16.36 10.71 13.97
C PRO A 404 -17.67 10.61 14.74
N LEU A 405 -18.36 9.47 14.67
CA LEU A 405 -19.61 9.24 15.41
C LEU A 405 -19.39 8.73 16.85
N ASP A 406 -18.15 8.47 17.27
CA ASP A 406 -17.84 7.73 18.50
C ASP A 406 -18.63 6.42 18.59
N ALA A 407 -18.68 5.68 17.50
CA ALA A 407 -19.63 4.59 17.29
C ALA A 407 -19.45 3.45 18.28
N GLU A 408 -18.22 3.15 18.71
CA GLU A 408 -17.92 2.16 19.74
C GLU A 408 -18.53 2.57 21.11
N GLU A 409 -18.27 3.80 21.53
CA GLU A 409 -18.73 4.30 22.85
C GLU A 409 -20.25 4.44 22.88
N LYS A 410 -20.85 4.92 21.79
CA LYS A 410 -22.30 5.14 21.69
C LYS A 410 -23.10 3.88 21.27
N GLY A 411 -22.43 2.82 20.83
CA GLY A 411 -23.08 1.62 20.29
C GLY A 411 -23.87 1.86 19.03
N ILE A 412 -23.42 2.82 18.18
CA ILE A 412 -24.06 3.15 16.90
C ILE A 412 -23.72 2.07 15.89
N THR A 413 -24.74 1.64 15.11
CA THR A 413 -24.56 0.65 14.05
C THR A 413 -24.77 1.27 12.67
N GLY A 414 -23.77 1.15 11.79
CA GLY A 414 -23.84 1.56 10.39
C GLY A 414 -24.12 0.37 9.47
N HIS A 415 -25.03 0.57 8.52
CA HIS A 415 -25.32 -0.36 7.45
C HIS A 415 -24.90 0.23 6.12
N TRP A 416 -24.43 -0.58 5.19
CA TRP A 416 -24.13 -0.14 3.82
C TRP A 416 -25.02 -0.84 2.81
N ARG A 417 -25.45 -0.09 1.81
CA ARG A 417 -26.08 -0.62 0.59
C ARG A 417 -25.50 0.04 -0.65
N SER A 418 -25.37 -0.78 -1.68
CA SER A 418 -25.01 -0.27 -3.01
C SER A 418 -26.17 0.51 -3.62
N ILE A 419 -25.85 1.57 -4.38
CA ILE A 419 -26.79 2.32 -5.20
C ILE A 419 -27.60 1.42 -6.14
N ASP A 420 -27.01 0.32 -6.61
CA ASP A 420 -27.64 -0.65 -7.53
C ASP A 420 -28.47 -1.72 -6.81
N SER A 421 -28.53 -1.70 -5.47
CA SER A 421 -29.30 -2.65 -4.67
C SER A 421 -30.77 -2.21 -4.51
N THR A 422 -31.56 -3.04 -3.83
CA THR A 422 -32.95 -2.75 -3.47
C THR A 422 -33.07 -1.93 -2.16
N TRP A 423 -32.07 -1.11 -1.84
CA TRP A 423 -31.94 -0.41 -0.56
C TRP A 423 -33.17 0.39 -0.12
N GLU A 424 -33.95 0.95 -1.09
CA GLU A 424 -35.20 1.65 -0.77
C GLU A 424 -36.27 0.72 -0.15
N SER A 425 -36.34 -0.53 -0.64
CA SER A 425 -37.27 -1.52 -0.09
C SER A 425 -36.79 -2.06 1.27
N ASP A 426 -35.49 -2.04 1.52
CA ASP A 426 -34.90 -2.47 2.79
C ASP A 426 -35.28 -1.49 3.92
N LEU A 427 -35.42 -0.19 3.61
CA LEU A 427 -35.88 0.82 4.58
C LEU A 427 -37.29 0.55 5.11
N ASP A 428 -38.13 -0.13 4.35
CA ASP A 428 -39.48 -0.48 4.74
C ASP A 428 -39.60 -1.91 5.30
N SER A 429 -38.49 -2.68 5.29
CA SER A 429 -38.44 -4.09 5.70
C SER A 429 -37.31 -4.38 6.71
N THR A 430 -36.14 -4.79 6.25
CA THR A 430 -35.02 -5.25 7.09
C THR A 430 -34.34 -4.13 7.87
N LEU A 431 -34.41 -2.89 7.36
CA LEU A 431 -33.83 -1.68 7.97
C LEU A 431 -34.91 -0.70 8.44
N SER A 432 -36.07 -1.21 8.85
CA SER A 432 -37.21 -0.38 9.28
C SER A 432 -36.95 0.45 10.54
N GLN A 433 -36.00 0.05 11.36
CA GLN A 433 -35.52 0.74 12.56
C GLN A 433 -34.59 1.93 12.25
N VAL A 434 -34.00 1.97 11.07
CA VAL A 434 -33.11 3.07 10.66
C VAL A 434 -33.90 4.39 10.59
N THR A 435 -33.38 5.40 11.28
CA THR A 435 -33.95 6.74 11.31
C THR A 435 -33.18 7.76 10.49
N THR A 436 -31.91 7.48 10.23
CA THR A 436 -30.97 8.36 9.51
C THR A 436 -30.39 7.64 8.30
N LEU A 437 -30.44 8.31 7.15
CA LEU A 437 -29.88 7.82 5.88
C LEU A 437 -28.84 8.82 5.38
N VAL A 438 -27.64 8.34 5.11
CA VAL A 438 -26.59 9.13 4.47
C VAL A 438 -26.40 8.63 3.05
N VAL A 439 -26.44 9.55 2.10
CA VAL A 439 -26.22 9.21 0.69
C VAL A 439 -24.98 9.92 0.15
N SER A 440 -24.15 9.13 -0.55
CA SER A 440 -22.96 9.66 -1.22
C SER A 440 -23.32 10.60 -2.37
N PRO A 441 -22.38 11.41 -2.86
CA PRO A 441 -22.60 12.33 -3.99
C PRO A 441 -23.18 11.68 -5.25
N ASP A 442 -22.95 10.38 -5.44
CA ASP A 442 -23.43 9.63 -6.62
C ASP A 442 -24.92 9.29 -6.54
N VAL A 443 -25.52 9.38 -5.35
CA VAL A 443 -26.93 9.03 -5.12
C VAL A 443 -27.80 10.28 -5.21
N THR A 444 -28.59 10.40 -6.26
CA THR A 444 -29.48 11.56 -6.46
C THR A 444 -30.90 11.34 -5.92
N LEU A 445 -31.26 10.09 -5.63
CA LEU A 445 -32.59 9.71 -5.19
C LEU A 445 -32.85 10.10 -3.73
N THR A 446 -34.10 10.55 -3.45
CA THR A 446 -34.66 10.73 -2.10
C THR A 446 -35.82 9.80 -1.94
N PRO A 447 -35.79 8.82 -0.99
CA PRO A 447 -36.90 7.88 -0.81
C PRO A 447 -38.18 8.58 -0.36
N LYS A 448 -39.32 7.95 -0.65
CA LYS A 448 -40.63 8.48 -0.19
C LYS A 448 -40.71 8.41 1.34
N GLY A 449 -41.14 9.52 1.96
CA GLY A 449 -41.22 9.62 3.42
C GLY A 449 -39.92 10.01 4.10
N TRP A 450 -38.92 10.43 3.31
CA TRP A 450 -37.64 10.96 3.80
C TRP A 450 -37.47 12.41 3.37
N ILE A 451 -36.86 13.21 4.24
CA ILE A 451 -36.57 14.62 3.97
C ILE A 451 -35.07 14.85 4.15
N VAL A 452 -34.51 15.71 3.33
CA VAL A 452 -33.11 16.15 3.48
C VAL A 452 -33.03 17.06 4.70
N GLU A 453 -32.28 16.65 5.69
CA GLU A 453 -31.99 17.42 6.91
C GLU A 453 -30.80 18.32 6.70
N SER A 454 -29.72 17.77 6.14
CA SER A 454 -28.53 18.54 5.80
C SER A 454 -27.87 18.03 4.52
N SER A 455 -27.05 18.86 3.90
CA SER A 455 -26.25 18.51 2.73
C SER A 455 -24.98 19.36 2.65
N GLY A 456 -23.97 18.85 1.92
CA GLY A 456 -22.74 19.59 1.68
C GLY A 456 -22.05 19.18 0.39
N GLU A 457 -21.17 20.05 -0.10
CA GLU A 457 -20.42 19.82 -1.33
C GLU A 457 -19.11 19.08 -1.06
N VAL A 458 -18.81 18.10 -1.91
CA VAL A 458 -17.52 17.43 -1.92
C VAL A 458 -16.55 18.18 -2.83
N ASN A 459 -15.31 18.36 -2.38
CA ASN A 459 -14.27 19.01 -3.17
C ASN A 459 -14.05 18.26 -4.50
N LEU A 460 -13.90 18.98 -5.60
CA LEU A 460 -13.63 18.42 -6.94
C LEU A 460 -12.43 17.47 -6.98
N LEU A 461 -11.40 17.71 -6.17
CA LEU A 461 -10.24 16.83 -6.06
C LEU A 461 -10.56 15.49 -5.36
N ASN A 462 -11.68 15.42 -4.65
CA ASN A 462 -12.19 14.24 -3.96
C ASN A 462 -13.43 13.64 -4.66
N GLY A 463 -13.63 13.96 -5.93
CA GLY A 463 -14.74 13.45 -6.75
C GLY A 463 -15.85 14.46 -7.04
N GLY A 464 -16.02 15.48 -6.21
CA GLY A 464 -17.09 16.48 -6.36
C GLY A 464 -18.48 15.92 -6.01
N GLY A 465 -19.52 16.71 -6.25
CA GLY A 465 -20.92 16.33 -5.98
C GLY A 465 -21.40 16.77 -4.60
N GLU A 466 -22.64 16.38 -4.25
CA GLU A 466 -23.31 16.78 -3.03
C GLU A 466 -23.71 15.55 -2.21
N TRP A 467 -23.18 15.42 -0.98
CA TRP A 467 -23.67 14.43 -0.01
C TRP A 467 -24.91 14.95 0.72
N ARG A 468 -25.74 14.05 1.21
CA ARG A 468 -26.97 14.42 1.95
C ARG A 468 -27.21 13.49 3.13
N VAL A 469 -27.65 14.07 4.24
CA VAL A 469 -28.20 13.37 5.39
C VAL A 469 -29.74 13.53 5.33
N LEU A 470 -30.44 12.42 5.41
CA LEU A 470 -31.90 12.38 5.33
C LEU A 470 -32.46 11.73 6.60
N THR A 471 -33.62 12.22 7.04
CA THR A 471 -34.37 11.69 8.18
C THR A 471 -35.79 11.32 7.78
N ARG A 472 -36.41 10.43 8.53
CA ARG A 472 -37.83 10.10 8.28
C ARG A 472 -38.71 11.30 8.59
N SER A 473 -39.67 11.60 7.67
CA SER A 473 -40.63 12.71 7.80
C SER A 473 -41.76 12.39 8.76
#